data_390763eb30bb82aab8bddae0b1dc39b2
#
_entry.id   390763eb30bb82aab8bddae0b1dc39b2
#
_cell.length_a   1.000
_cell.length_b   1.000
_cell.length_c   1.000
_cell.angle_alpha   90.00
_cell.angle_beta   90.00
_cell.angle_gamma   90.00
#
_symmetry.space_group_name_H-M   'P 1'
#
loop_
_entity.id
_entity.type
_entity.pdbx_description
1 polymer ?
#
loop_
_entity_poly.entity_id
_entity_poly.type
_entity_poly.pdbx_seq_one_letter_code
_entity_poly.pdbx_strand_id
1 'polypeptide(L)'
;MPKHGKKYRAAIETDIDKNGSVEPQDALKRVQDLAFAKFDETVEAAVRVGVDPRKADQVVRGTVILPAGTGKKIRVLALADGDQLAEAEEAGADFLGVEYIEKIENGWLDFDVAVATPSLMKDVAKLGRVLGPRGLMPTPKAGTVTMEIGKACLLYTSPSPRDLSTSRMPSSA
;
A
#
# COMPACT_ATOMS: atom_id res chain seq x y z
N MET A 1 35.71 14.92 -5.12
CA MET A 1 34.53 14.23 -5.66
C MET A 1 34.68 12.72 -5.45
N PRO A 2 33.66 12.01 -4.96
CA PRO A 2 33.76 10.56 -4.80
C PRO A 2 34.00 9.90 -6.16
N LYS A 3 34.97 8.99 -6.21
CA LYS A 3 35.29 8.26 -7.44
C LYS A 3 34.24 7.14 -7.61
N HIS A 4 33.35 7.28 -8.57
CA HIS A 4 32.40 6.23 -8.94
C HIS A 4 33.13 4.96 -9.42
N GLY A 5 32.54 3.79 -9.14
CA GLY A 5 33.08 2.49 -9.54
C GLY A 5 33.12 2.29 -11.06
N LYS A 6 33.91 1.32 -11.53
CA LYS A 6 34.10 1.02 -12.97
C LYS A 6 32.77 0.72 -13.67
N LYS A 7 31.88 -0.06 -13.04
CA LYS A 7 30.56 -0.44 -13.60
C LYS A 7 29.65 0.77 -13.78
N TYR A 8 29.63 1.68 -12.79
CA TYR A 8 28.84 2.92 -12.87
C TYR A 8 29.34 3.82 -14.01
N ARG A 9 30.64 3.94 -14.22
CA ARG A 9 31.19 4.72 -15.33
C ARG A 9 30.81 4.13 -16.69
N ALA A 10 30.91 2.80 -16.84
CA ALA A 10 30.49 2.13 -18.05
C ALA A 10 28.99 2.35 -18.33
N ALA A 11 28.13 2.29 -17.31
CA ALA A 11 26.70 2.55 -17.45
C ALA A 11 26.41 4.00 -17.90
N ILE A 12 27.12 4.99 -17.35
CA ILE A 12 26.99 6.39 -17.77
C ILE A 12 27.49 6.65 -19.19
N GLU A 13 28.54 5.95 -19.62
CA GLU A 13 29.05 6.05 -20.99
C GLU A 13 28.08 5.49 -22.02
N THR A 14 27.32 4.47 -21.63
CA THR A 14 26.27 3.86 -22.48
C THR A 14 25.02 4.73 -22.55
N ASP A 15 24.72 5.49 -21.49
CA ASP A 15 23.57 6.39 -21.41
C ASP A 15 23.95 7.79 -21.93
N ILE A 16 23.88 7.94 -23.26
CA ILE A 16 24.37 9.13 -23.98
C ILE A 16 23.53 10.39 -23.73
N ASP A 17 22.27 10.25 -23.31
CA ASP A 17 21.37 11.39 -23.11
C ASP A 17 21.30 11.86 -21.65
N LYS A 18 22.41 12.43 -21.15
CA LYS A 18 22.53 12.87 -19.76
C LYS A 18 21.55 13.96 -19.31
N ASN A 19 20.87 14.64 -20.23
CA ASN A 19 20.00 15.79 -19.95
C ASN A 19 18.68 15.78 -20.73
N GLY A 20 18.35 14.75 -21.46
CA GLY A 20 17.10 14.63 -22.22
C GLY A 20 15.97 14.00 -21.40
N SER A 21 14.74 14.48 -21.60
CA SER A 21 13.55 13.75 -21.15
C SER A 21 13.36 12.54 -22.06
N VAL A 22 13.10 11.38 -21.49
CA VAL A 22 12.90 10.11 -22.19
C VAL A 22 11.47 9.65 -21.92
N GLU A 23 10.84 9.06 -22.91
CA GLU A 23 9.52 8.45 -22.74
C GLU A 23 9.56 7.34 -21.67
N PRO A 24 8.51 7.19 -20.83
CA PRO A 24 8.51 6.24 -19.71
C PRO A 24 8.81 4.80 -20.13
N GLN A 25 8.33 4.36 -21.29
CA GLN A 25 8.58 3.01 -21.80
C GLN A 25 10.05 2.78 -22.16
N ASP A 26 10.69 3.76 -22.77
CA ASP A 26 12.09 3.68 -23.12
C ASP A 26 12.99 3.83 -21.89
N ALA A 27 12.57 4.64 -20.91
CA ALA A 27 13.23 4.73 -19.62
C ALA A 27 13.27 3.38 -18.90
N LEU A 28 12.14 2.64 -18.89
CA LEU A 28 12.08 1.31 -18.28
C LEU A 28 13.01 0.30 -18.99
N LYS A 29 13.04 0.30 -20.31
CA LYS A 29 13.98 -0.54 -21.08
C LYS A 29 15.43 -0.22 -20.73
N ARG A 30 15.79 1.07 -20.70
CA ARG A 30 17.14 1.50 -20.32
C ARG A 30 17.51 1.06 -18.91
N VAL A 31 16.60 1.14 -17.95
CA VAL A 31 16.84 0.65 -16.59
C VAL A 31 17.12 -0.85 -16.57
N GLN A 32 16.39 -1.64 -17.36
CA GLN A 32 16.64 -3.08 -17.51
C GLN A 32 18.00 -3.37 -18.15
N ASP A 33 18.36 -2.65 -19.22
CA ASP A 33 19.63 -2.84 -19.94
C ASP A 33 20.85 -2.45 -19.08
N LEU A 34 20.67 -1.51 -18.16
CA LEU A 34 21.71 -1.06 -17.23
C LEU A 34 21.83 -1.93 -15.97
N ALA A 35 20.92 -2.88 -15.77
CA ALA A 35 20.96 -3.80 -14.65
C ALA A 35 22.18 -4.73 -14.76
N PHE A 36 23.02 -4.73 -13.74
CA PHE A 36 24.25 -5.54 -13.73
C PHE A 36 24.38 -6.45 -12.50
N ALA A 37 23.42 -6.41 -11.59
CA ALA A 37 23.44 -7.26 -10.41
C ALA A 37 23.15 -8.72 -10.76
N LYS A 38 23.60 -9.64 -9.90
CA LYS A 38 23.33 -11.09 -10.04
C LYS A 38 22.09 -11.54 -9.24
N PHE A 39 21.27 -10.58 -8.81
CA PHE A 39 20.04 -10.78 -8.06
C PHE A 39 18.94 -9.90 -8.68
N ASP A 40 17.70 -10.18 -8.35
CA ASP A 40 16.55 -9.39 -8.81
C ASP A 40 16.61 -7.98 -8.21
N GLU A 41 16.79 -6.98 -9.07
CA GLU A 41 16.85 -5.58 -8.68
C GLU A 41 15.44 -4.99 -8.63
N THR A 42 15.19 -4.03 -7.72
CA THR A 42 13.92 -3.33 -7.61
C THR A 42 13.96 -2.02 -8.40
N VAL A 43 12.94 -1.80 -9.21
CA VAL A 43 12.76 -0.52 -9.93
C VAL A 43 11.92 0.42 -9.07
N GLU A 44 12.47 1.59 -8.77
CA GLU A 44 11.81 2.65 -8.01
C GLU A 44 11.60 3.88 -8.88
N ALA A 45 10.44 4.53 -8.75
CA ALA A 45 10.13 5.77 -9.45
C ALA A 45 9.90 6.90 -8.44
N ALA A 46 10.63 8.01 -8.63
CA ALA A 46 10.44 9.24 -7.86
C ALA A 46 9.81 10.31 -8.75
N VAL A 47 8.62 10.77 -8.39
CA VAL A 47 7.84 11.75 -9.19
C VAL A 47 7.81 13.11 -8.48
N ARG A 48 8.29 14.16 -9.17
CA ARG A 48 8.17 15.52 -8.69
C ARG A 48 6.84 16.12 -9.13
N VAL A 49 5.88 16.21 -8.22
CA VAL A 49 4.50 16.65 -8.52
C VAL A 49 4.29 18.16 -8.54
N GLY A 50 5.32 18.97 -8.24
CA GLY A 50 5.23 20.44 -8.31
C GLY A 50 4.37 21.08 -7.21
N VAL A 51 4.12 20.38 -6.10
CA VAL A 51 3.36 20.85 -4.95
C VAL A 51 4.28 21.26 -3.80
N ASP A 52 3.82 22.18 -2.95
CA ASP A 52 4.51 22.56 -1.71
C ASP A 52 3.97 21.69 -0.55
N PRO A 53 4.76 20.74 -0.01
CA PRO A 53 4.29 19.83 1.06
C PRO A 53 4.05 20.55 2.41
N ARG A 54 4.46 21.82 2.55
CA ARG A 54 4.22 22.63 3.75
C ARG A 54 2.80 23.17 3.81
N LYS A 55 2.09 23.19 2.68
CA LYS A 55 0.72 23.69 2.58
C LYS A 55 -0.26 22.53 2.66
N ALA A 56 -1.14 22.58 3.64
CA ALA A 56 -2.13 21.50 3.88
C ALA A 56 -3.10 21.31 2.72
N ASP A 57 -3.41 22.36 1.97
CA ASP A 57 -4.27 22.37 0.78
C ASP A 57 -3.63 21.73 -0.45
N GLN A 58 -2.29 21.61 -0.47
CA GLN A 58 -1.53 21.02 -1.56
C GLN A 58 -1.09 19.56 -1.29
N VAL A 59 -1.55 18.98 -0.20
CA VAL A 59 -1.26 17.57 0.11
C VAL A 59 -1.97 16.66 -0.88
N VAL A 60 -1.21 15.98 -1.72
CA VAL A 60 -1.73 14.97 -2.64
C VAL A 60 -1.84 13.63 -1.92
N ARG A 61 -3.05 13.11 -1.79
CA ARG A 61 -3.33 11.79 -1.23
C ARG A 61 -4.37 11.10 -2.10
N GLY A 62 -4.07 9.89 -2.52
CA GLY A 62 -4.96 9.10 -3.34
C GLY A 62 -4.67 7.62 -3.24
N THR A 63 -5.60 6.82 -3.75
CA THR A 63 -5.45 5.37 -3.87
C THR A 63 -5.62 5.01 -5.34
N VAL A 64 -4.79 4.08 -5.82
CA VAL A 64 -4.81 3.60 -7.21
C VAL A 64 -4.88 2.09 -7.19
N ILE A 65 -5.71 1.53 -8.05
CA ILE A 65 -5.78 0.08 -8.28
C ILE A 65 -4.75 -0.25 -9.37
N LEU A 66 -3.81 -1.14 -9.03
CA LEU A 66 -2.81 -1.60 -9.99
C LEU A 66 -3.38 -2.71 -10.88
N PRO A 67 -3.24 -2.65 -12.21
CA PRO A 67 -3.81 -3.65 -13.13
C PRO A 67 -3.31 -5.08 -12.88
N ALA A 68 -2.03 -5.21 -12.51
CA ALA A 68 -1.38 -6.49 -12.24
C ALA A 68 -1.26 -6.81 -10.73
N GLY A 69 -1.82 -5.97 -9.86
CA GLY A 69 -1.68 -6.11 -8.41
C GLY A 69 -0.26 -5.90 -7.89
N THR A 70 -0.07 -6.13 -6.60
CA THR A 70 1.25 -6.03 -5.94
C THR A 70 1.99 -7.36 -5.86
N GLY A 71 1.38 -8.46 -6.30
CA GLY A 71 1.90 -9.82 -6.17
C GLY A 71 1.92 -10.38 -4.75
N LYS A 72 1.46 -9.61 -3.75
CA LYS A 72 1.37 -10.05 -2.35
C LYS A 72 -0.02 -10.58 -2.06
N LYS A 73 -0.10 -11.73 -1.42
CA LYS A 73 -1.37 -12.24 -0.87
C LYS A 73 -1.63 -11.52 0.46
N ILE A 74 -2.68 -10.71 0.49
CA ILE A 74 -3.09 -9.92 1.65
C ILE A 74 -4.19 -10.68 2.39
N ARG A 75 -4.04 -10.88 3.69
CA ARG A 75 -5.06 -11.50 4.54
C ARG A 75 -5.98 -10.41 5.08
N VAL A 76 -7.24 -10.50 4.71
CA VAL A 76 -8.26 -9.51 5.04
C VAL A 76 -9.12 -9.99 6.19
N LEU A 77 -9.21 -9.18 7.24
CA LEU A 77 -10.13 -9.35 8.35
C LEU A 77 -11.33 -8.40 8.15
N ALA A 78 -12.54 -8.94 8.08
CA ALA A 78 -13.77 -8.16 8.02
C ALA A 78 -14.52 -8.22 9.36
N LEU A 79 -14.67 -7.07 10.00
CA LEU A 79 -15.43 -6.85 11.22
C LEU A 79 -16.80 -6.30 10.86
N ALA A 80 -17.78 -7.17 10.74
CA ALA A 80 -19.15 -6.86 10.33
C ALA A 80 -20.17 -7.65 11.13
N ASP A 81 -21.41 -7.22 11.04
CA ASP A 81 -22.56 -7.88 11.65
C ASP A 81 -23.61 -8.27 10.60
N GLY A 82 -24.35 -9.36 10.86
CA GLY A 82 -25.53 -9.76 10.12
C GLY A 82 -25.26 -10.02 8.63
N ASP A 83 -26.06 -9.43 7.75
CA ASP A 83 -26.01 -9.65 6.30
C ASP A 83 -24.68 -9.22 5.66
N GLN A 84 -23.98 -8.27 6.28
CA GLN A 84 -22.69 -7.78 5.79
C GLN A 84 -21.56 -8.80 5.95
N LEU A 85 -21.71 -9.80 6.83
CA LEU A 85 -20.80 -10.92 6.93
C LEU A 85 -20.85 -11.80 5.66
N ALA A 86 -22.04 -12.06 5.15
CA ALA A 86 -22.21 -12.83 3.92
C ALA A 86 -21.58 -12.11 2.72
N GLU A 87 -21.77 -10.78 2.62
CA GLU A 87 -21.12 -9.98 1.58
C GLU A 87 -19.59 -10.01 1.66
N ALA A 88 -19.03 -10.03 2.88
CA ALA A 88 -17.60 -10.09 3.08
C ALA A 88 -17.04 -11.49 2.75
N GLU A 89 -17.79 -12.53 3.04
CA GLU A 89 -17.44 -13.91 2.69
C GLU A 89 -17.43 -14.12 1.16
N GLU A 90 -18.48 -13.66 0.48
CA GLU A 90 -18.54 -13.67 -0.99
C GLU A 90 -17.41 -12.87 -1.64
N ALA A 91 -16.98 -11.77 -0.99
CA ALA A 91 -15.85 -10.95 -1.43
C ALA A 91 -14.48 -11.59 -1.13
N GLY A 92 -14.43 -12.75 -0.47
CA GLY A 92 -13.22 -13.51 -0.21
C GLY A 92 -12.37 -13.01 0.95
N ALA A 93 -12.97 -12.45 1.99
CA ALA A 93 -12.24 -12.12 3.21
C ALA A 93 -11.79 -13.41 3.94
N ASP A 94 -10.55 -13.41 4.44
CA ASP A 94 -9.96 -14.60 5.08
C ASP A 94 -10.50 -14.82 6.50
N PHE A 95 -10.83 -13.74 7.19
CA PHE A 95 -11.32 -13.77 8.57
C PHE A 95 -12.56 -12.89 8.70
N LEU A 96 -13.60 -13.41 9.36
CA LEU A 96 -14.92 -12.78 9.42
C LEU A 96 -15.48 -12.84 10.83
N GLY A 97 -16.09 -11.75 11.27
CA GLY A 97 -16.92 -11.70 12.46
C GLY A 97 -16.36 -10.90 13.63
N VAL A 98 -17.24 -10.64 14.59
CA VAL A 98 -16.94 -9.85 15.80
C VAL A 98 -16.10 -10.61 16.83
N GLU A 99 -16.06 -11.94 16.75
CA GLU A 99 -15.25 -12.80 17.64
C GLU A 99 -13.75 -12.54 17.54
N TYR A 100 -13.29 -11.98 16.41
CA TYR A 100 -11.91 -11.59 16.23
C TYR A 100 -11.51 -10.38 17.06
N ILE A 101 -12.47 -9.59 17.57
CA ILE A 101 -12.21 -8.48 18.49
C ILE A 101 -11.55 -9.01 19.76
N GLU A 102 -12.12 -10.06 20.36
CA GLU A 102 -11.56 -10.70 21.56
C GLU A 102 -10.22 -11.40 21.26
N LYS A 103 -10.10 -12.03 20.10
CA LYS A 103 -8.84 -12.66 19.69
C LYS A 103 -7.71 -11.64 19.55
N ILE A 104 -8.00 -10.46 19.01
CA ILE A 104 -7.03 -9.35 18.87
C ILE A 104 -6.66 -8.78 20.23
N GLU A 105 -7.59 -8.63 21.17
CA GLU A 105 -7.29 -8.24 22.55
C GLU A 105 -6.32 -9.22 23.21
N ASN A 106 -6.45 -10.51 22.91
CA ASN A 106 -5.56 -11.56 23.37
C ASN A 106 -4.23 -11.66 22.59
N GLY A 107 -4.01 -10.74 21.62
CA GLY A 107 -2.74 -10.64 20.91
C GLY A 107 -2.68 -11.33 19.54
N TRP A 108 -3.80 -11.86 19.03
CA TRP A 108 -3.83 -12.40 17.67
C TRP A 108 -3.82 -11.28 16.63
N LEU A 109 -2.88 -11.33 15.71
CA LEU A 109 -2.64 -10.27 14.69
C LEU A 109 -2.24 -10.87 13.33
N ASP A 110 -2.81 -12.01 12.99
CA ASP A 110 -2.42 -12.78 11.81
C ASP A 110 -3.15 -12.35 10.54
N PHE A 111 -3.35 -11.04 10.40
CA PHE A 111 -3.96 -10.37 9.26
C PHE A 111 -3.17 -9.13 8.83
N ASP A 112 -3.35 -8.70 7.59
CA ASP A 112 -2.61 -7.58 7.02
C ASP A 112 -3.47 -6.33 6.89
N VAL A 113 -4.78 -6.50 6.71
CA VAL A 113 -5.76 -5.39 6.61
C VAL A 113 -7.01 -5.73 7.40
N ALA A 114 -7.52 -4.76 8.16
CA ALA A 114 -8.82 -4.84 8.81
C ALA A 114 -9.82 -3.87 8.15
N VAL A 115 -10.98 -4.39 7.78
CA VAL A 115 -12.13 -3.63 7.28
C VAL A 115 -13.24 -3.72 8.34
N ALA A 116 -13.89 -2.61 8.65
CA ALA A 116 -14.91 -2.58 9.69
C ALA A 116 -16.13 -1.76 9.27
N THR A 117 -17.31 -2.13 9.79
CA THR A 117 -18.50 -1.29 9.70
C THR A 117 -18.42 -0.12 10.67
N PRO A 118 -19.02 1.02 10.35
CA PRO A 118 -19.11 2.16 11.27
C PRO A 118 -19.80 1.81 12.59
N SER A 119 -20.74 0.87 12.59
CA SER A 119 -21.46 0.39 13.78
C SER A 119 -20.52 -0.25 14.81
N LEU A 120 -19.56 -1.05 14.36
CA LEU A 120 -18.61 -1.76 15.22
C LEU A 120 -17.38 -0.92 15.60
N MET A 121 -17.25 0.29 15.07
CA MET A 121 -16.10 1.14 15.37
C MET A 121 -15.93 1.47 16.84
N LYS A 122 -17.02 1.44 17.64
CA LYS A 122 -16.94 1.64 19.10
C LYS A 122 -16.14 0.53 19.78
N ASP A 123 -16.35 -0.72 19.35
CA ASP A 123 -15.63 -1.88 19.91
C ASP A 123 -14.22 -2.00 19.31
N VAL A 124 -14.07 -1.73 18.02
CA VAL A 124 -12.77 -1.67 17.36
C VAL A 124 -11.88 -0.56 17.95
N ALA A 125 -12.46 0.55 18.44
CA ALA A 125 -11.69 1.62 19.08
C ALA A 125 -10.94 1.15 20.34
N LYS A 126 -11.47 0.16 21.05
CA LYS A 126 -10.79 -0.46 22.22
C LYS A 126 -9.47 -1.13 21.81
N LEU A 127 -9.42 -1.65 20.58
CA LEU A 127 -8.24 -2.29 20.00
C LEU A 127 -7.16 -1.29 19.55
N GLY A 128 -7.44 0.02 19.63
CA GLY A 128 -6.50 1.07 19.19
C GLY A 128 -5.11 0.99 19.84
N ARG A 129 -5.02 0.46 21.06
CA ARG A 129 -3.75 0.20 21.75
C ARG A 129 -2.90 -0.84 21.06
N VAL A 130 -3.54 -1.86 20.47
CA VAL A 130 -2.88 -3.01 19.81
C VAL A 130 -2.66 -2.73 18.34
N LEU A 131 -3.69 -2.25 17.65
CA LEU A 131 -3.69 -2.04 16.19
C LEU A 131 -3.01 -0.74 15.77
N GLY A 132 -3.09 0.32 16.62
CA GLY A 132 -2.56 1.65 16.32
C GLY A 132 -1.07 1.65 16.01
N PRO A 133 -0.19 1.15 16.91
CA PRO A 133 1.26 1.12 16.69
C PRO A 133 1.69 0.32 15.47
N ARG A 134 0.87 -0.64 15.04
CA ARG A 134 1.14 -1.53 13.89
C ARG A 134 0.54 -1.01 12.59
N GLY A 135 -0.23 0.08 12.64
CA GLY A 135 -0.89 0.64 11.46
C GLY A 135 -2.04 -0.22 10.90
N LEU A 136 -2.54 -1.18 11.68
CA LEU A 136 -3.63 -2.09 11.29
C LEU A 136 -5.02 -1.56 11.65
N MET A 137 -5.11 -0.37 12.24
CA MET A 137 -6.38 0.24 12.66
C MET A 137 -7.22 0.65 11.45
N PRO A 138 -8.48 0.20 11.34
CA PRO A 138 -9.38 0.66 10.29
C PRO A 138 -9.60 2.19 10.39
N THR A 139 -9.53 2.87 9.26
CA THR A 139 -9.75 4.32 9.21
C THR A 139 -10.63 4.71 8.02
N PRO A 140 -11.54 5.68 8.19
CA PRO A 140 -12.36 6.18 7.08
C PRO A 140 -11.50 6.78 5.95
N LYS A 141 -10.36 7.37 6.31
CA LYS A 141 -9.43 7.97 5.33
C LYS A 141 -8.77 6.95 4.40
N ALA A 142 -8.60 5.73 4.86
CA ALA A 142 -8.06 4.63 4.05
C ALA A 142 -9.17 3.85 3.31
N GLY A 143 -10.46 4.19 3.54
CA GLY A 143 -11.59 3.48 2.98
C GLY A 143 -11.83 2.10 3.60
N THR A 144 -11.20 1.82 4.76
CA THR A 144 -11.36 0.56 5.51
C THR A 144 -12.49 0.61 6.53
N VAL A 145 -13.16 1.75 6.68
CA VAL A 145 -14.42 1.89 7.43
C VAL A 145 -15.50 2.28 6.45
N THR A 146 -16.42 1.36 6.15
CA THR A 146 -17.47 1.54 5.16
C THR A 146 -18.70 0.70 5.47
N MET A 147 -19.85 1.12 4.93
CA MET A 147 -21.08 0.33 4.95
C MET A 147 -21.08 -0.76 3.87
N GLU A 148 -20.32 -0.59 2.80
CA GLU A 148 -20.19 -1.52 1.68
C GLU A 148 -18.96 -2.41 1.87
N ILE A 149 -19.05 -3.34 2.81
CA ILE A 149 -17.92 -4.21 3.17
C ILE A 149 -17.46 -5.09 2.01
N GLY A 150 -18.40 -5.65 1.24
CA GLY A 150 -18.08 -6.47 0.09
C GLY A 150 -17.17 -5.76 -0.91
N LYS A 151 -17.48 -4.51 -1.26
CA LYS A 151 -16.62 -3.72 -2.15
C LYS A 151 -15.24 -3.42 -1.55
N ALA A 152 -15.20 -3.11 -0.26
CA ALA A 152 -13.94 -2.85 0.42
C ALA A 152 -13.07 -4.13 0.47
N CYS A 153 -13.64 -5.28 0.78
CA CYS A 153 -12.93 -6.55 0.77
C CYS A 153 -12.41 -6.89 -0.63
N LEU A 154 -13.23 -6.76 -1.68
CA LEU A 154 -12.82 -7.01 -3.07
C LEU A 154 -11.61 -6.17 -3.51
N LEU A 155 -11.45 -4.96 -2.97
CA LEU A 155 -10.30 -4.12 -3.26
C LEU A 155 -8.97 -4.68 -2.74
N TYR A 156 -9.02 -5.54 -1.72
CA TYR A 156 -7.85 -6.16 -1.09
C TYR A 156 -7.70 -7.63 -1.48
N THR A 157 -8.80 -8.36 -1.69
CA THR A 157 -8.81 -9.79 -2.06
C THR A 157 -8.68 -10.01 -3.55
N SER A 158 -9.06 -9.01 -4.38
CA SER A 158 -8.85 -9.05 -5.83
C SER A 158 -7.37 -9.23 -6.16
N PRO A 159 -7.01 -9.92 -7.26
CA PRO A 159 -5.63 -10.06 -7.71
C PRO A 159 -4.92 -8.73 -7.99
N SER A 160 -5.65 -7.61 -7.93
CA SER A 160 -5.14 -6.25 -8.00
C SER A 160 -5.35 -5.50 -6.66
N PRO A 161 -4.67 -5.88 -5.57
CA PRO A 161 -4.83 -5.19 -4.30
C PRO A 161 -4.31 -3.75 -4.38
N ARG A 162 -5.01 -2.84 -3.69
CA ARG A 162 -4.53 -1.46 -3.49
C ARG A 162 -3.21 -1.49 -2.75
N ASP A 163 -2.20 -0.85 -3.29
CA ASP A 163 -1.02 -0.52 -2.50
C ASP A 163 -1.37 0.64 -1.54
N LEU A 164 -1.63 0.28 -0.29
CA LEU A 164 -1.78 1.23 0.81
C LEU A 164 -0.42 1.67 1.37
N SER A 165 0.61 1.71 0.53
CA SER A 165 1.84 2.35 0.94
C SER A 165 1.56 3.84 1.14
N THR A 166 1.16 4.20 2.36
CA THR A 166 1.25 5.57 2.83
C THR A 166 2.73 5.91 2.85
N SER A 167 3.24 6.42 1.75
CA SER A 167 4.53 7.03 1.67
C SER A 167 4.55 8.18 2.70
N ARG A 168 5.05 7.89 3.89
CA ARG A 168 5.51 8.93 4.81
C ARG A 168 6.73 9.52 4.14
N MET A 169 6.57 10.67 3.51
CA MET A 169 7.72 11.50 3.19
C MET A 169 8.40 11.86 4.52
N PRO A 170 9.69 11.53 4.71
CA PRO A 170 10.44 12.05 5.83
C PRO A 170 10.43 13.57 5.69
N SER A 171 10.00 14.29 6.74
CA SER A 171 10.20 15.70 6.84
C SER A 171 11.71 15.91 6.95
N SER A 172 12.36 16.23 5.84
CA SER A 172 13.72 16.75 5.88
C SER A 172 13.69 18.11 6.54
N ALA A 173 14.38 18.18 7.67
CA ALA A 173 14.75 19.43 8.34
C ALA A 173 15.49 20.38 7.39
#